data_cfa1ce9311cc0a105d3d4e7537c6f010
#
_entry.id   cfa1ce9311cc0a105d3d4e7537c6f010
#
_cell.length_a   1.000
_cell.length_b   1.000
_cell.length_c   1.000
_cell.angle_alpha   90.00
_cell.angle_beta   90.00
_cell.angle_gamma   90.00
#
_symmetry.space_group_name_H-M   'P 1'
#
loop_
_entity.id
_entity.type
_entity.pdbx_description
1 polymer ?
#
loop_
_entity_poly.entity_id
_entity_poly.type
_entity_poly.pdbx_seq_one_letter_code
_entity_poly.pdbx_strand_id
1 'polypeptide(L)'
;MIYTKKKSYTKNNTRKSRHTKSRHTKTKQNKQLKIGCHISITPSILDGIKYGESIGANAFQLFMGSNRSASLKSKTKFEPNETNVIKDYISRNNLTLIIHSIYLLNFCKYPPTSGRIKYQHDNIQYDLKYGNLIGAKCVVLHIGFKNDLTEEEAIHNLILNINHIIKHMPDGITLVLETSACRGSEMGCTLEQLSTIWDGIKHNNRSSVKKVGFVIDTAHLFSSGYDISTLNGITDYLKQFNSMIGIHNVCVFHINDSKYKLGAKRDEHMGIGSGTIFNTDSGLQSLKYIKQLCIKKNIPMILETHSAGKKDTNTNNVGKGSNRYGYEYEIDLIKKL
;
A
#
# COMPACT_ATOMS: atom_id res chain seq x y z
N MET A 1 83.85 -46.02 -18.13
CA MET A 1 83.41 -45.73 -16.76
C MET A 1 81.99 -45.21 -16.86
N ILE A 2 81.00 -46.04 -16.54
CA ILE A 2 79.54 -45.73 -16.71
C ILE A 2 78.94 -45.61 -15.32
N TYR A 3 78.48 -44.39 -14.98
CA TYR A 3 77.80 -44.18 -13.72
C TYR A 3 76.28 -44.26 -13.94
N THR A 4 75.66 -45.27 -13.33
CA THR A 4 74.20 -45.46 -13.27
C THR A 4 73.62 -44.66 -12.11
N LYS A 5 72.66 -43.72 -12.37
CA LYS A 5 71.79 -42.99 -11.38
C LYS A 5 70.54 -43.79 -11.10
N LYS A 6 70.37 -44.21 -9.85
CA LYS A 6 69.10 -44.73 -9.31
C LYS A 6 68.05 -43.60 -9.17
N LYS A 7 66.86 -43.81 -9.72
CA LYS A 7 65.64 -42.95 -9.48
C LYS A 7 64.93 -43.49 -8.24
N SER A 8 64.76 -42.64 -7.24
CA SER A 8 63.85 -42.88 -6.11
C SER A 8 62.46 -42.36 -6.44
N TYR A 9 61.47 -43.23 -6.30
CA TYR A 9 60.05 -42.84 -6.43
C TYR A 9 59.53 -42.43 -5.06
N THR A 10 59.14 -41.14 -4.91
CA THR A 10 58.35 -40.63 -3.79
C THR A 10 56.90 -40.73 -4.13
N LYS A 11 56.12 -41.48 -3.36
CA LYS A 11 54.66 -41.54 -3.42
C LYS A 11 54.07 -40.26 -2.83
N ASN A 12 53.47 -39.44 -3.66
CA ASN A 12 52.63 -38.33 -3.20
C ASN A 12 51.20 -38.83 -2.86
N ASN A 13 50.89 -38.84 -1.57
CA ASN A 13 49.54 -39.05 -1.06
C ASN A 13 48.72 -37.75 -1.21
N THR A 14 47.91 -37.65 -2.22
CA THR A 14 46.90 -36.56 -2.34
C THR A 14 45.72 -36.89 -1.46
N ARG A 15 45.63 -36.21 -0.30
CA ARG A 15 44.41 -36.15 0.52
C ARG A 15 43.32 -35.36 -0.24
N LYS A 16 42.28 -36.08 -0.72
CA LYS A 16 41.07 -35.46 -1.21
C LYS A 16 40.30 -34.81 -0.03
N SER A 17 40.31 -33.48 0.03
CA SER A 17 39.43 -32.73 0.93
C SER A 17 37.97 -32.88 0.47
N ARG A 18 37.15 -33.54 1.29
CA ARG A 18 35.69 -33.57 1.10
C ARG A 18 35.15 -32.18 1.44
N HIS A 19 34.80 -31.41 0.42
CA HIS A 19 33.96 -30.22 0.59
C HIS A 19 32.55 -30.68 0.98
N THR A 20 32.24 -30.58 2.26
CA THR A 20 30.85 -30.65 2.77
C THR A 20 30.12 -29.41 2.30
N LYS A 21 29.27 -29.55 1.26
CA LYS A 21 28.33 -28.53 0.87
C LYS A 21 27.33 -28.35 2.01
N SER A 22 27.52 -27.30 2.80
CA SER A 22 26.49 -26.82 3.73
C SER A 22 25.19 -26.54 2.94
N ARG A 23 24.22 -27.44 3.11
CA ARG A 23 22.82 -27.15 2.66
C ARG A 23 22.27 -26.05 3.55
N HIS A 24 22.29 -24.83 3.06
CA HIS A 24 21.46 -23.76 3.63
C HIS A 24 20.00 -24.15 3.45
N THR A 25 19.42 -24.77 4.44
CA THR A 25 17.98 -24.90 4.58
C THR A 25 17.42 -23.50 4.72
N LYS A 26 16.89 -22.94 3.63
CA LYS A 26 16.03 -21.76 3.68
C LYS A 26 14.83 -22.13 4.55
N THR A 27 14.87 -21.76 5.82
CA THR A 27 13.70 -21.78 6.69
C THR A 27 12.58 -21.03 5.97
N LYS A 28 11.49 -21.72 5.61
CA LYS A 28 10.26 -21.08 5.13
C LYS A 28 9.80 -20.18 6.26
N GLN A 29 10.12 -18.88 6.20
CA GLN A 29 9.45 -17.92 7.07
C GLN A 29 7.96 -18.05 6.80
N ASN A 30 7.20 -18.50 7.80
CA ASN A 30 5.75 -18.45 7.75
C ASN A 30 5.37 -16.98 7.54
N LYS A 31 4.85 -16.66 6.36
CA LYS A 31 4.42 -15.30 6.04
C LYS A 31 3.21 -14.99 6.90
N GLN A 32 3.37 -14.03 7.80
CA GLN A 32 2.33 -13.57 8.71
C GLN A 32 1.38 -12.61 7.97
N LEU A 33 0.09 -12.66 8.30
CA LEU A 33 -0.88 -11.65 7.88
C LEU A 33 -0.46 -10.29 8.44
N LYS A 34 -0.34 -9.30 7.57
CA LYS A 34 -0.15 -7.89 7.90
C LYS A 34 -1.48 -7.19 7.73
N ILE A 35 -2.11 -6.85 8.85
CA ILE A 35 -3.44 -6.23 8.87
C ILE A 35 -3.49 -5.13 9.92
N GLY A 36 -4.22 -4.08 9.61
CA GLY A 36 -4.46 -2.98 10.54
C GLY A 36 -5.30 -1.89 9.91
N CYS A 37 -5.09 -0.66 10.36
CA CYS A 37 -6.01 0.43 10.06
C CYS A 37 -5.32 1.78 9.96
N HIS A 38 -6.09 2.76 9.53
CA HIS A 38 -5.70 4.17 9.58
C HIS A 38 -5.75 4.66 11.03
N ILE A 39 -4.62 5.12 11.56
CA ILE A 39 -4.47 5.54 12.97
C ILE A 39 -4.40 7.07 13.11
N SER A 40 -4.82 7.56 14.27
CA SER A 40 -4.58 8.96 14.68
C SER A 40 -3.12 9.15 15.07
N ILE A 41 -2.60 10.33 14.79
CA ILE A 41 -1.26 10.77 15.23
C ILE A 41 -1.33 11.65 16.51
N THR A 42 -2.48 11.72 17.16
CA THR A 42 -2.69 12.51 18.39
C THR A 42 -2.84 11.54 19.56
N PRO A 43 -2.08 11.69 20.67
CA PRO A 43 -1.11 12.76 20.94
C PRO A 43 0.22 12.62 20.19
N SER A 44 0.65 11.42 19.79
CA SER A 44 1.84 11.17 18.96
C SER A 44 1.67 10.02 17.99
N ILE A 45 2.55 9.91 16.99
CA ILE A 45 2.59 8.77 16.06
C ILE A 45 2.79 7.45 16.82
N LEU A 46 3.68 7.44 17.80
CA LEU A 46 3.98 6.23 18.57
C LEU A 46 2.79 5.78 19.43
N ASP A 47 2.02 6.70 19.99
CA ASP A 47 0.79 6.37 20.74
C ASP A 47 -0.27 5.81 19.80
N GLY A 48 -0.43 6.36 18.59
CA GLY A 48 -1.31 5.82 17.58
C GLY A 48 -0.94 4.39 17.19
N ILE A 49 0.35 4.10 17.00
CA ILE A 49 0.85 2.75 16.70
C ILE A 49 0.55 1.79 17.86
N LYS A 50 0.86 2.17 19.10
CA LYS A 50 0.59 1.34 20.29
C LYS A 50 -0.91 1.07 20.49
N TYR A 51 -1.75 2.08 20.23
CA TYR A 51 -3.20 1.86 20.22
C TYR A 51 -3.60 0.85 19.15
N GLY A 52 -3.09 0.97 17.93
CA GLY A 52 -3.35 0.00 16.88
C GLY A 52 -2.90 -1.42 17.26
N GLU A 53 -1.73 -1.58 17.89
CA GLU A 53 -1.28 -2.90 18.40
C GLU A 53 -2.24 -3.46 19.44
N SER A 54 -2.77 -2.61 20.35
CA SER A 54 -3.69 -3.06 21.42
C SER A 54 -5.01 -3.63 20.89
N ILE A 55 -5.43 -3.21 19.68
CA ILE A 55 -6.61 -3.76 18.97
C ILE A 55 -6.24 -4.86 17.97
N GLY A 56 -5.01 -5.39 18.05
CA GLY A 56 -4.56 -6.52 17.26
C GLY A 56 -4.00 -6.20 15.86
N ALA A 57 -3.75 -4.93 15.52
CA ALA A 57 -3.11 -4.54 14.27
C ALA A 57 -1.59 -4.75 14.31
N ASN A 58 -0.98 -4.97 13.14
CA ASN A 58 0.47 -4.97 12.91
C ASN A 58 0.88 -4.24 11.63
N ALA A 59 -0.07 -3.57 11.00
CA ALA A 59 0.12 -2.65 9.88
C ALA A 59 -0.68 -1.37 10.14
N PHE A 60 -0.12 -0.21 9.83
CA PHE A 60 -0.71 1.08 10.17
C PHE A 60 -0.58 2.03 9.01
N GLN A 61 -1.60 2.86 8.83
CA GLN A 61 -1.58 3.99 7.91
C GLN A 61 -1.88 5.27 8.68
N LEU A 62 -1.26 6.37 8.28
CA LEU A 62 -1.49 7.67 8.90
C LEU A 62 -1.28 8.83 7.91
N PHE A 63 -1.87 9.97 8.20
CA PHE A 63 -1.51 11.23 7.58
C PHE A 63 -0.38 11.92 8.35
N MET A 64 0.57 12.53 7.64
CA MET A 64 1.65 13.32 8.24
C MET A 64 1.19 14.74 8.64
N GLY A 65 0.07 14.84 9.34
CA GLY A 65 -0.57 16.08 9.76
C GLY A 65 -2.03 16.19 9.33
N SER A 66 -2.55 17.42 9.18
CA SER A 66 -3.94 17.61 8.73
C SER A 66 -4.13 17.18 7.28
N ASN A 67 -5.09 16.28 7.03
CA ASN A 67 -5.46 15.83 5.67
C ASN A 67 -6.30 16.87 4.89
N ARG A 68 -6.76 17.95 5.58
CA ARG A 68 -7.59 19.03 5.01
C ARG A 68 -6.80 20.29 4.70
N SER A 69 -5.49 20.28 4.85
CA SER A 69 -4.64 21.45 4.64
C SER A 69 -3.46 21.12 3.73
N ALA A 70 -3.29 21.91 2.67
CA ALA A 70 -2.11 21.84 1.81
C ALA A 70 -0.91 22.63 2.37
N SER A 71 -1.07 23.30 3.50
CA SER A 71 0.02 24.06 4.13
C SER A 71 1.03 23.13 4.80
N LEU A 72 2.30 23.28 4.48
CA LEU A 72 3.38 22.56 5.18
C LEU A 72 3.44 22.89 6.70
N LYS A 73 2.85 24.01 7.12
CA LYS A 73 2.77 24.37 8.55
C LYS A 73 1.86 23.41 9.33
N SER A 74 0.92 22.73 8.64
CA SER A 74 0.01 21.75 9.24
C SER A 74 0.59 20.33 9.29
N LYS A 75 1.79 20.11 8.74
CA LYS A 75 2.48 18.83 8.81
C LYS A 75 3.09 18.60 10.20
N THR A 76 3.23 17.34 10.58
CA THR A 76 3.89 16.91 11.82
C THR A 76 5.29 17.47 11.89
N LYS A 77 5.65 18.08 13.00
CA LYS A 77 7.02 18.48 13.29
C LYS A 77 7.62 17.44 14.23
N PHE A 78 8.81 16.99 13.89
CA PHE A 78 9.51 15.99 14.68
C PHE A 78 10.52 16.65 15.61
N GLU A 79 10.51 16.23 16.86
CA GLU A 79 11.57 16.57 17.81
C GLU A 79 12.90 15.87 17.44
N PRO A 80 14.03 16.37 17.91
CA PRO A 80 15.31 15.72 17.68
C PRO A 80 15.28 14.25 18.08
N ASN A 81 15.72 13.35 17.17
CA ASN A 81 15.76 11.91 17.36
C ASN A 81 14.39 11.16 17.37
N GLU A 82 13.25 11.84 17.33
CA GLU A 82 11.92 11.20 17.35
C GLU A 82 11.72 10.24 16.18
N THR A 83 12.17 10.62 14.98
CA THR A 83 12.08 9.76 13.79
C THR A 83 12.82 8.43 13.97
N ASN A 84 13.97 8.43 14.64
CA ASN A 84 14.74 7.22 14.93
C ASN A 84 14.00 6.34 15.96
N VAL A 85 13.42 6.93 16.99
CA VAL A 85 12.63 6.19 18.00
C VAL A 85 11.46 5.46 17.35
N ILE A 86 10.70 6.15 16.47
CA ILE A 86 9.58 5.54 15.74
C ILE A 86 10.08 4.42 14.82
N LYS A 87 11.13 4.67 14.03
CA LYS A 87 11.71 3.70 13.11
C LYS A 87 12.20 2.44 13.83
N ASP A 88 12.90 2.61 14.95
CA ASP A 88 13.40 1.52 15.76
C ASP A 88 12.25 0.69 16.35
N TYR A 89 11.20 1.36 16.84
CA TYR A 89 10.01 0.68 17.37
C TYR A 89 9.34 -0.19 16.31
N ILE A 90 9.09 0.37 15.12
CA ILE A 90 8.51 -0.36 13.97
C ILE A 90 9.36 -1.57 13.59
N SER A 91 10.67 -1.38 13.50
CA SER A 91 11.61 -2.44 13.12
C SER A 91 11.67 -3.56 14.15
N ARG A 92 11.80 -3.24 15.45
CA ARG A 92 11.90 -4.23 16.53
C ARG A 92 10.64 -5.06 16.69
N ASN A 93 9.47 -4.47 16.45
CA ASN A 93 8.18 -5.15 16.58
C ASN A 93 7.68 -5.75 15.25
N ASN A 94 8.49 -5.74 14.19
CA ASN A 94 8.13 -6.25 12.85
C ASN A 94 6.81 -5.66 12.33
N LEU A 95 6.57 -4.37 12.58
CA LEU A 95 5.38 -3.65 12.16
C LEU A 95 5.53 -3.11 10.73
N THR A 96 4.42 -2.73 10.13
CA THR A 96 4.39 -2.09 8.81
C THR A 96 3.73 -0.71 8.95
N LEU A 97 4.44 0.33 8.54
CA LEU A 97 3.92 1.70 8.50
C LEU A 97 3.76 2.17 7.05
N ILE A 98 2.67 2.85 6.79
CA ILE A 98 2.27 3.42 5.50
C ILE A 98 1.88 4.87 5.75
N ILE A 99 2.30 5.77 4.89
CA ILE A 99 1.85 7.16 4.91
C ILE A 99 0.79 7.33 3.83
N HIS A 100 -0.29 8.02 4.14
CA HIS A 100 -1.25 8.48 3.16
C HIS A 100 -1.04 9.97 2.89
N SER A 101 -0.93 10.38 1.63
CA SER A 101 -0.85 11.79 1.27
C SER A 101 -2.21 12.47 1.47
N ILE A 102 -2.20 13.80 1.57
CA ILE A 102 -3.45 14.56 1.70
C ILE A 102 -4.31 14.46 0.44
N TYR A 103 -5.65 14.44 0.60
CA TYR A 103 -6.61 14.32 -0.51
C TYR A 103 -6.62 15.51 -1.50
N LEU A 104 -5.97 16.62 -1.14
CA LEU A 104 -5.95 17.85 -1.94
C LEU A 104 -4.94 17.80 -3.10
N LEU A 105 -4.12 16.74 -3.20
CA LEU A 105 -3.14 16.62 -4.28
C LEU A 105 -3.83 16.15 -5.56
N ASN A 106 -3.53 16.84 -6.66
CA ASN A 106 -4.02 16.50 -7.99
C ASN A 106 -2.92 16.72 -9.05
N PHE A 107 -2.14 15.70 -9.30
CA PHE A 107 -1.04 15.74 -10.26
C PHE A 107 -1.46 15.58 -11.73
N CYS A 108 -2.76 15.37 -11.98
CA CYS A 108 -3.32 15.34 -13.33
C CYS A 108 -3.52 16.74 -13.93
N LYS A 109 -3.65 17.78 -13.08
CA LYS A 109 -4.15 19.08 -13.52
C LYS A 109 -3.10 19.95 -14.22
N TYR A 110 -1.85 19.93 -13.75
CA TYR A 110 -0.79 20.81 -14.26
C TYR A 110 0.51 20.02 -14.45
N PRO A 111 1.32 20.35 -15.48
CA PRO A 111 2.65 19.76 -15.64
C PRO A 111 3.62 20.23 -14.54
N PRO A 112 4.73 19.53 -14.28
CA PRO A 112 5.67 19.85 -13.20
C PRO A 112 6.39 21.21 -13.39
N THR A 113 6.38 21.75 -14.60
CA THR A 113 6.93 23.07 -14.92
C THR A 113 6.03 24.23 -14.50
N SER A 114 4.77 23.97 -14.15
CA SER A 114 3.83 24.98 -13.71
C SER A 114 4.11 25.41 -12.26
N GLY A 115 4.23 26.71 -12.01
CA GLY A 115 4.35 27.24 -10.65
C GLY A 115 3.16 26.88 -9.72
N ARG A 116 1.98 26.55 -10.33
CA ARG A 116 0.76 26.19 -9.60
C ARG A 116 0.84 24.81 -8.93
N ILE A 117 1.77 23.93 -9.33
CA ILE A 117 1.89 22.58 -8.76
C ILE A 117 2.94 22.48 -7.65
N LYS A 118 3.76 23.53 -7.47
CA LYS A 118 4.88 23.52 -6.52
C LYS A 118 4.46 23.06 -5.11
N TYR A 119 3.35 23.59 -4.58
CA TYR A 119 2.88 23.22 -3.24
C TYR A 119 2.53 21.73 -3.13
N GLN A 120 2.08 21.09 -4.20
CA GLN A 120 1.78 19.66 -4.25
C GLN A 120 3.07 18.84 -4.22
N HIS A 121 4.07 19.24 -4.99
CA HIS A 121 5.40 18.62 -4.93
C HIS A 121 6.03 18.77 -3.56
N ASP A 122 5.95 19.95 -2.94
CA ASP A 122 6.47 20.17 -1.58
C ASP A 122 5.78 19.26 -0.56
N ASN A 123 4.45 19.05 -0.67
CA ASN A 123 3.70 18.16 0.21
C ASN A 123 4.11 16.70 0.06
N ILE A 124 4.11 16.18 -1.19
CA ILE A 124 4.45 14.76 -1.40
C ILE A 124 5.92 14.46 -1.07
N GLN A 125 6.83 15.40 -1.35
CA GLN A 125 8.24 15.26 -0.98
C GLN A 125 8.43 15.28 0.55
N TYR A 126 7.63 16.07 1.27
CA TYR A 126 7.61 16.02 2.73
C TYR A 126 7.21 14.62 3.22
N ASP A 127 6.10 14.07 2.71
CA ASP A 127 5.58 12.77 3.12
C ASP A 127 6.58 11.64 2.79
N LEU A 128 7.22 11.68 1.62
CA LEU A 128 8.25 10.72 1.22
C LEU A 128 9.50 10.82 2.10
N LYS A 129 10.00 12.05 2.36
CA LYS A 129 11.18 12.27 3.19
C LYS A 129 10.97 11.78 4.62
N TYR A 130 9.94 12.27 5.28
CA TYR A 130 9.72 11.96 6.69
C TYR A 130 9.16 10.55 6.88
N GLY A 131 8.33 10.05 5.94
CA GLY A 131 7.92 8.66 5.89
C GLY A 131 9.12 7.70 5.87
N ASN A 132 10.12 7.98 5.02
CA ASN A 132 11.37 7.19 4.99
C ASN A 132 12.15 7.27 6.31
N LEU A 133 12.23 8.45 6.91
CA LEU A 133 12.92 8.65 8.19
C LEU A 133 12.29 7.87 9.33
N ILE A 134 10.97 7.79 9.40
CA ILE A 134 10.25 7.01 10.42
C ILE A 134 10.06 5.53 10.06
N GLY A 135 10.60 5.07 8.94
CA GLY A 135 10.57 3.66 8.53
C GLY A 135 9.29 3.20 7.83
N ALA A 136 8.50 4.13 7.27
CA ALA A 136 7.36 3.77 6.42
C ALA A 136 7.82 3.08 5.13
N LYS A 137 7.03 2.12 4.65
CA LYS A 137 7.30 1.37 3.41
C LYS A 137 6.94 2.15 2.16
N CYS A 138 5.83 2.88 2.22
CA CYS A 138 5.32 3.60 1.06
C CYS A 138 4.50 4.82 1.46
N VAL A 139 4.30 5.70 0.47
CA VAL A 139 3.36 6.82 0.55
C VAL A 139 2.27 6.59 -0.48
N VAL A 140 1.01 6.55 -0.04
CA VAL A 140 -0.18 6.41 -0.86
C VAL A 140 -0.53 7.78 -1.47
N LEU A 141 -0.82 7.79 -2.75
CA LEU A 141 -1.24 8.96 -3.49
C LEU A 141 -2.47 8.63 -4.32
N HIS A 142 -3.57 9.37 -4.11
CA HIS A 142 -4.69 9.37 -5.04
C HIS A 142 -4.23 9.89 -6.41
N ILE A 143 -4.69 9.24 -7.48
CA ILE A 143 -4.27 9.59 -8.85
C ILE A 143 -4.69 11.01 -9.20
N GLY A 144 -5.88 11.44 -8.74
CA GLY A 144 -6.38 12.80 -8.92
C GLY A 144 -7.49 12.89 -9.94
N PHE A 145 -7.73 14.09 -10.46
CA PHE A 145 -8.89 14.44 -11.28
C PHE A 145 -8.44 15.12 -12.57
N LYS A 146 -9.05 14.75 -13.70
CA LYS A 146 -8.78 15.43 -14.98
C LYS A 146 -9.38 16.84 -15.07
N ASN A 147 -10.43 17.10 -14.30
CA ASN A 147 -11.22 18.34 -14.37
C ASN A 147 -11.68 18.62 -15.82
N ASP A 148 -11.27 19.75 -16.39
CA ASP A 148 -11.63 20.20 -17.75
C ASP A 148 -10.68 19.69 -18.84
N LEU A 149 -9.65 18.90 -18.47
CA LEU A 149 -8.69 18.32 -19.40
C LEU A 149 -9.26 17.07 -20.08
N THR A 150 -8.69 16.72 -21.24
CA THR A 150 -8.89 15.38 -21.80
C THR A 150 -8.23 14.33 -20.92
N GLU A 151 -8.60 13.06 -21.13
CA GLU A 151 -7.98 11.95 -20.39
C GLU A 151 -6.49 11.85 -20.70
N GLU A 152 -6.10 12.02 -21.96
CA GLU A 152 -4.71 11.95 -22.42
C GLU A 152 -3.86 13.06 -21.78
N GLU A 153 -4.37 14.30 -21.75
CA GLU A 153 -3.67 15.42 -21.11
C GLU A 153 -3.47 15.19 -19.61
N ALA A 154 -4.50 14.70 -18.94
CA ALA A 154 -4.46 14.41 -17.51
C ALA A 154 -3.46 13.28 -17.18
N ILE A 155 -3.46 12.19 -17.95
CA ILE A 155 -2.52 11.09 -17.80
C ILE A 155 -1.09 11.56 -18.12
N HIS A 156 -0.93 12.35 -19.17
CA HIS A 156 0.38 12.91 -19.53
C HIS A 156 0.96 13.77 -18.40
N ASN A 157 0.16 14.70 -17.85
CA ASN A 157 0.57 15.52 -16.71
C ASN A 157 0.95 14.66 -15.50
N LEU A 158 0.14 13.66 -15.18
CA LEU A 158 0.40 12.74 -14.08
C LEU A 158 1.74 12.03 -14.25
N ILE A 159 1.99 11.44 -15.42
CA ILE A 159 3.24 10.74 -15.72
C ILE A 159 4.45 11.65 -15.55
N LEU A 160 4.38 12.88 -16.07
CA LEU A 160 5.45 13.87 -15.92
C LEU A 160 5.71 14.19 -14.43
N ASN A 161 4.64 14.38 -13.64
CA ASN A 161 4.76 14.68 -12.22
C ASN A 161 5.30 13.48 -11.42
N ILE A 162 4.83 12.26 -11.68
CA ILE A 162 5.37 11.06 -11.04
C ILE A 162 6.86 10.91 -11.35
N ASN A 163 7.26 11.11 -12.59
CA ASN A 163 8.67 11.07 -12.99
C ASN A 163 9.52 12.14 -12.29
N HIS A 164 8.97 13.34 -12.11
CA HIS A 164 9.60 14.39 -11.32
C HIS A 164 9.73 13.99 -9.84
N ILE A 165 8.68 13.44 -9.24
CA ILE A 165 8.68 12.98 -7.83
C ILE A 165 9.72 11.87 -7.63
N ILE A 166 9.75 10.85 -8.49
CA ILE A 166 10.68 9.71 -8.40
C ILE A 166 12.14 10.17 -8.41
N LYS A 167 12.45 11.20 -9.21
CA LYS A 167 13.81 11.74 -9.34
C LYS A 167 14.32 12.35 -8.03
N HIS A 168 13.41 12.88 -7.21
CA HIS A 168 13.77 13.64 -6.01
C HIS A 168 13.42 12.91 -4.69
N MET A 169 12.76 11.75 -4.76
CA MET A 169 12.40 10.99 -3.56
C MET A 169 13.60 10.19 -3.02
N PRO A 170 13.67 9.97 -1.70
CA PRO A 170 14.72 9.14 -1.10
C PRO A 170 14.62 7.69 -1.56
N ASP A 171 15.73 6.96 -1.43
CA ASP A 171 15.74 5.51 -1.59
C ASP A 171 15.14 4.84 -0.33
N GLY A 172 14.54 3.65 -0.51
CA GLY A 172 13.99 2.88 0.60
C GLY A 172 12.51 3.08 0.87
N ILE A 173 11.85 4.04 0.20
CA ILE A 173 10.40 4.25 0.26
C ILE A 173 9.81 4.16 -1.16
N THR A 174 8.54 3.73 -1.26
CA THR A 174 7.83 3.57 -2.53
C THR A 174 6.68 4.58 -2.61
N LEU A 175 6.49 5.24 -3.75
CA LEU A 175 5.27 5.98 -4.04
C LEU A 175 4.24 5.01 -4.61
N VAL A 176 3.04 4.94 -4.04
CA VAL A 176 2.01 4.00 -4.48
C VAL A 176 0.75 4.75 -4.92
N LEU A 177 0.28 4.44 -6.14
CA LEU A 177 -0.89 5.05 -6.74
C LEU A 177 -2.12 4.23 -6.39
N GLU A 178 -3.16 4.89 -5.90
CA GLU A 178 -4.37 4.23 -5.47
C GLU A 178 -5.40 4.15 -6.57
N THR A 179 -6.07 2.98 -6.71
CA THR A 179 -7.25 2.83 -7.59
C THR A 179 -8.36 3.77 -7.13
N SER A 180 -9.12 4.33 -8.06
CA SER A 180 -10.12 5.37 -7.80
C SER A 180 -11.56 4.87 -7.91
N ALA A 181 -12.47 5.52 -7.18
CA ALA A 181 -13.91 5.20 -7.18
C ALA A 181 -14.68 5.70 -8.41
N CYS A 182 -14.04 6.36 -9.36
CA CYS A 182 -14.67 7.01 -10.53
C CYS A 182 -15.60 8.18 -10.17
N ARG A 183 -15.36 8.83 -9.05
CA ARG A 183 -16.19 9.95 -8.62
C ARG A 183 -15.93 11.19 -9.49
N GLY A 184 -16.95 11.68 -10.17
CA GLY A 184 -16.82 12.84 -11.05
C GLY A 184 -15.81 12.64 -12.17
N SER A 185 -14.71 13.40 -12.14
CA SER A 185 -13.62 13.33 -13.13
C SER A 185 -12.35 12.65 -12.62
N GLU A 186 -12.47 11.77 -11.61
CA GLU A 186 -11.34 10.98 -11.09
C GLU A 186 -10.68 10.14 -12.17
N MET A 187 -9.34 10.03 -12.07
CA MET A 187 -8.49 9.22 -12.94
C MET A 187 -8.03 7.96 -12.20
N GLY A 188 -7.66 6.93 -12.95
CA GLY A 188 -7.23 5.65 -12.35
C GLY A 188 -8.41 4.73 -11.99
N CYS A 189 -9.52 4.91 -12.70
CA CYS A 189 -10.76 4.16 -12.50
C CYS A 189 -10.74 2.79 -13.16
N THR A 190 -10.08 2.67 -14.31
CA THR A 190 -10.08 1.44 -15.11
C THR A 190 -8.67 0.84 -15.21
N LEU A 191 -8.60 -0.45 -15.51
CA LEU A 191 -7.33 -1.14 -15.70
C LEU A 191 -6.56 -0.58 -16.90
N GLU A 192 -7.25 -0.09 -17.93
CA GLU A 192 -6.67 0.54 -19.10
C GLU A 192 -5.98 1.86 -18.72
N GLN A 193 -6.63 2.71 -17.94
CA GLN A 193 -6.02 3.94 -17.42
C GLN A 193 -4.81 3.64 -16.55
N LEU A 194 -4.92 2.70 -15.62
CA LEU A 194 -3.81 2.28 -14.74
C LEU A 194 -2.64 1.71 -15.56
N SER A 195 -2.93 0.91 -16.58
CA SER A 195 -1.90 0.35 -17.49
C SER A 195 -1.22 1.43 -18.30
N THR A 196 -1.97 2.38 -18.85
CA THR A 196 -1.41 3.53 -19.60
C THR A 196 -0.49 4.37 -18.72
N ILE A 197 -0.92 4.66 -17.48
CA ILE A 197 -0.10 5.39 -16.48
C ILE A 197 1.18 4.59 -16.19
N TRP A 198 1.05 3.27 -15.92
CA TRP A 198 2.17 2.40 -15.60
C TRP A 198 3.19 2.31 -16.73
N ASP A 199 2.72 2.15 -17.97
CA ASP A 199 3.57 2.07 -19.16
C ASP A 199 4.32 3.39 -19.42
N GLY A 200 3.64 4.51 -19.23
CA GLY A 200 4.29 5.84 -19.34
C GLY A 200 5.36 6.07 -18.27
N ILE A 201 5.13 5.62 -17.02
CA ILE A 201 6.15 5.69 -15.97
C ILE A 201 7.34 4.79 -16.30
N LYS A 202 7.11 3.56 -16.76
CA LYS A 202 8.18 2.61 -17.15
C LYS A 202 9.02 3.13 -18.32
N HIS A 203 8.36 3.69 -19.33
CA HIS A 203 9.04 4.20 -20.51
C HIS A 203 10.07 5.29 -20.15
N ASN A 204 9.69 6.19 -19.26
CA ASN A 204 10.51 7.33 -18.89
C ASN A 204 11.56 7.03 -17.80
N ASN A 205 11.39 5.95 -17.01
CA ASN A 205 12.25 5.67 -15.84
C ASN A 205 12.50 4.17 -15.60
N ARG A 206 13.07 3.46 -16.54
CA ARG A 206 13.34 2.01 -16.42
C ARG A 206 14.08 1.60 -15.15
N SER A 207 15.05 2.38 -14.70
CA SER A 207 15.84 2.08 -13.49
C SER A 207 15.10 2.40 -12.19
N SER A 208 14.18 3.36 -12.22
CA SER A 208 13.49 3.88 -11.03
C SER A 208 12.05 3.40 -10.89
N VAL A 209 11.55 2.63 -11.86
CA VAL A 209 10.17 2.09 -11.85
C VAL A 209 9.85 1.28 -10.58
N LYS A 210 10.86 0.64 -9.99
CA LYS A 210 10.72 -0.07 -8.71
C LYS A 210 10.37 0.82 -7.51
N LYS A 211 10.46 2.14 -7.68
CA LYS A 211 10.06 3.13 -6.67
C LYS A 211 8.57 3.47 -6.72
N VAL A 212 7.83 2.91 -7.69
CA VAL A 212 6.39 3.11 -7.85
C VAL A 212 5.66 1.79 -7.75
N GLY A 213 4.49 1.81 -7.13
CA GLY A 213 3.58 0.67 -7.04
C GLY A 213 2.13 1.12 -7.00
N PHE A 214 1.26 0.20 -6.57
CA PHE A 214 -0.18 0.44 -6.53
C PHE A 214 -0.79 0.05 -5.19
N VAL A 215 -1.86 0.75 -4.83
CA VAL A 215 -2.83 0.36 -3.83
C VAL A 215 -4.09 -0.07 -4.54
N ILE A 216 -4.64 -1.21 -4.13
CA ILE A 216 -5.96 -1.65 -4.56
C ILE A 216 -6.92 -1.41 -3.40
N ASP A 217 -7.89 -0.49 -3.59
CA ASP A 217 -8.98 -0.27 -2.65
C ASP A 217 -10.23 -1.02 -3.10
N THR A 218 -10.79 -1.84 -2.20
CA THR A 218 -11.94 -2.69 -2.50
C THR A 218 -13.23 -1.90 -2.73
N ALA A 219 -13.47 -0.83 -1.96
CA ALA A 219 -14.63 0.02 -2.16
C ALA A 219 -14.53 0.82 -3.47
N HIS A 220 -13.33 1.29 -3.82
CA HIS A 220 -13.07 1.99 -5.08
C HIS A 220 -13.29 1.08 -6.30
N LEU A 221 -12.78 -0.14 -6.27
CA LEU A 221 -13.04 -1.10 -7.36
C LEU A 221 -14.53 -1.36 -7.55
N PHE A 222 -15.24 -1.61 -6.46
CA PHE A 222 -16.68 -1.88 -6.51
C PHE A 222 -17.45 -0.66 -7.02
N SER A 223 -17.09 0.52 -6.55
CA SER A 223 -17.70 1.78 -6.97
C SER A 223 -17.42 2.12 -8.43
N SER A 224 -16.26 1.74 -8.96
CA SER A 224 -15.91 1.94 -10.37
C SER A 224 -16.53 0.91 -11.32
N GLY A 225 -17.18 -0.16 -10.80
CA GLY A 225 -17.93 -1.13 -11.59
C GLY A 225 -17.32 -2.54 -11.64
N TYR A 226 -16.23 -2.81 -10.93
CA TYR A 226 -15.68 -4.18 -10.82
C TYR A 226 -16.41 -4.94 -9.71
N ASP A 227 -17.17 -5.96 -10.06
CA ASP A 227 -17.91 -6.77 -9.08
C ASP A 227 -16.99 -7.69 -8.30
N ILE A 228 -16.38 -7.17 -7.26
CA ILE A 228 -15.52 -7.93 -6.34
C ILE A 228 -16.29 -8.56 -5.18
N SER A 229 -17.63 -8.48 -5.15
CA SER A 229 -18.47 -9.15 -4.15
C SER A 229 -18.59 -10.65 -4.38
N THR A 230 -17.93 -11.16 -5.44
CA THR A 230 -17.87 -12.59 -5.77
C THR A 230 -16.43 -13.06 -5.93
N LEU A 231 -16.19 -14.35 -5.63
CA LEU A 231 -14.87 -14.95 -5.85
C LEU A 231 -14.43 -14.86 -7.32
N ASN A 232 -15.33 -15.07 -8.27
CA ASN A 232 -15.02 -14.95 -9.68
C ASN A 232 -14.64 -13.53 -10.06
N GLY A 233 -15.41 -12.53 -9.61
CA GLY A 233 -15.14 -11.14 -9.93
C GLY A 233 -13.78 -10.66 -9.43
N ILE A 234 -13.42 -10.93 -8.15
CA ILE A 234 -12.09 -10.56 -7.65
C ILE A 234 -10.96 -11.32 -8.34
N THR A 235 -11.14 -12.61 -8.64
CA THR A 235 -10.09 -13.39 -9.34
C THR A 235 -9.88 -12.90 -10.76
N ASP A 236 -10.95 -12.55 -11.46
CA ASP A 236 -10.87 -12.02 -12.83
C ASP A 236 -10.23 -10.63 -12.87
N TYR A 237 -10.60 -9.74 -11.93
CA TYR A 237 -9.94 -8.45 -11.80
C TYR A 237 -8.43 -8.60 -11.55
N LEU A 238 -8.05 -9.42 -10.57
CA LEU A 238 -6.63 -9.60 -10.24
C LEU A 238 -5.84 -10.32 -11.34
N LYS A 239 -6.47 -11.19 -12.11
CA LYS A 239 -5.86 -11.81 -13.29
C LYS A 239 -5.59 -10.77 -14.38
N GLN A 240 -6.55 -9.90 -14.67
CA GLN A 240 -6.39 -8.81 -15.63
C GLN A 240 -5.33 -7.80 -15.15
N PHE A 241 -5.38 -7.38 -13.88
CA PHE A 241 -4.37 -6.51 -13.28
C PHE A 241 -2.96 -7.13 -13.39
N ASN A 242 -2.84 -8.43 -13.11
CA ASN A 242 -1.55 -9.12 -13.24
C ASN A 242 -1.04 -9.18 -14.68
N SER A 243 -1.93 -9.31 -15.67
CA SER A 243 -1.57 -9.32 -17.10
C SER A 243 -1.09 -7.96 -17.59
N MET A 244 -1.76 -6.88 -17.18
CA MET A 244 -1.52 -5.54 -17.69
C MET A 244 -0.40 -4.80 -16.92
N ILE A 245 -0.36 -4.96 -15.60
CA ILE A 245 0.50 -4.18 -14.70
C ILE A 245 1.48 -5.08 -13.94
N GLY A 246 1.01 -6.24 -13.49
CA GLY A 246 1.74 -7.19 -12.66
C GLY A 246 1.40 -7.09 -11.17
N ILE A 247 0.90 -8.18 -10.61
CA ILE A 247 0.48 -8.27 -9.19
C ILE A 247 1.62 -8.03 -8.20
N HIS A 248 2.88 -8.11 -8.64
CA HIS A 248 4.04 -7.81 -7.82
C HIS A 248 4.24 -6.30 -7.56
N ASN A 249 3.55 -5.45 -8.33
CA ASN A 249 3.53 -4.00 -8.15
C ASN A 249 2.46 -3.55 -7.14
N VAL A 250 1.60 -4.45 -6.64
CA VAL A 250 0.66 -4.12 -5.56
C VAL A 250 1.41 -4.11 -4.23
N CYS A 251 1.42 -2.97 -3.58
CA CYS A 251 2.13 -2.72 -2.32
C CYS A 251 1.22 -2.76 -1.10
N VAL A 252 -0.07 -2.41 -1.26
CA VAL A 252 -1.08 -2.32 -0.20
C VAL A 252 -2.43 -2.72 -0.77
N PHE A 253 -3.27 -3.34 0.07
CA PHE A 253 -4.71 -3.38 -0.12
C PHE A 253 -5.38 -2.49 0.90
N HIS A 254 -6.23 -1.56 0.47
CA HIS A 254 -7.23 -0.95 1.32
C HIS A 254 -8.45 -1.86 1.32
N ILE A 255 -8.85 -2.30 2.51
CA ILE A 255 -9.96 -3.24 2.69
C ILE A 255 -11.13 -2.47 3.29
N ASN A 256 -11.98 -2.00 2.42
CA ASN A 256 -13.14 -1.19 2.76
C ASN A 256 -14.39 -1.81 2.16
N ASP A 257 -15.48 -1.90 2.93
CA ASP A 257 -16.79 -2.21 2.37
C ASP A 257 -17.43 -0.93 1.82
N SER A 258 -18.38 -1.04 0.91
CA SER A 258 -19.00 0.12 0.27
C SER A 258 -20.41 0.36 0.81
N LYS A 259 -20.74 1.62 1.05
CA LYS A 259 -22.12 2.03 1.36
C LYS A 259 -23.04 1.88 0.16
N TYR A 260 -22.51 2.03 -1.03
CA TYR A 260 -23.28 2.08 -2.27
C TYR A 260 -23.15 0.78 -3.06
N LYS A 261 -24.10 0.54 -3.96
CA LYS A 261 -24.09 -0.61 -4.86
C LYS A 261 -23.02 -0.49 -5.96
N LEU A 262 -22.78 -1.58 -6.63
CA LEU A 262 -21.85 -1.70 -7.75
C LEU A 262 -22.01 -0.58 -8.77
N GLY A 263 -20.90 0.04 -9.16
CA GLY A 263 -20.86 1.06 -10.20
C GLY A 263 -21.44 2.41 -9.80
N ALA A 264 -21.64 2.67 -8.51
CA ALA A 264 -22.28 3.89 -8.02
C ALA A 264 -21.42 5.15 -8.22
N LYS A 265 -20.11 5.00 -8.46
CA LYS A 265 -19.16 6.12 -8.61
C LYS A 265 -19.16 7.07 -7.40
N ARG A 266 -19.21 6.48 -6.20
CA ARG A 266 -19.21 7.17 -4.92
C ARG A 266 -18.24 6.52 -3.98
N ASP A 267 -17.58 7.34 -3.19
CA ASP A 267 -16.55 6.95 -2.24
C ASP A 267 -17.06 7.23 -0.82
N GLU A 268 -17.63 6.18 -0.19
CA GLU A 268 -18.06 6.20 1.20
C GLU A 268 -17.93 4.78 1.77
N HIS A 269 -17.00 4.64 2.70
CA HIS A 269 -16.64 3.36 3.29
C HIS A 269 -17.62 2.94 4.38
N MET A 270 -17.86 1.63 4.47
CA MET A 270 -18.60 0.98 5.54
C MET A 270 -17.71 -0.06 6.22
N GLY A 271 -18.03 -0.39 7.46
CA GLY A 271 -17.38 -1.51 8.16
C GLY A 271 -17.62 -2.83 7.43
N ILE A 272 -16.62 -3.72 7.49
CA ILE A 272 -16.65 -5.00 6.79
C ILE A 272 -17.88 -5.84 7.18
N GLY A 273 -18.65 -6.24 6.18
CA GLY A 273 -19.90 -6.96 6.32
C GLY A 273 -21.13 -6.09 6.65
N SER A 274 -20.94 -4.76 6.72
CA SER A 274 -22.03 -3.80 6.93
C SER A 274 -22.37 -3.00 5.67
N GLY A 275 -21.58 -3.13 4.63
CA GLY A 275 -21.78 -2.51 3.33
C GLY A 275 -22.43 -3.47 2.32
N THR A 276 -22.09 -3.30 1.05
CA THR A 276 -22.71 -4.02 -0.07
C THR A 276 -21.74 -5.01 -0.75
N ILE A 277 -20.47 -5.04 -0.36
CA ILE A 277 -19.45 -5.93 -0.94
C ILE A 277 -19.34 -7.22 -0.15
N PHE A 278 -19.16 -7.13 1.18
CA PHE A 278 -18.77 -8.25 2.04
C PHE A 278 -19.90 -8.70 2.98
N ASN A 279 -21.16 -8.32 2.72
CA ASN A 279 -22.33 -8.64 3.54
C ASN A 279 -22.95 -10.02 3.24
N THR A 280 -22.37 -10.78 2.32
CA THR A 280 -22.81 -12.13 1.91
C THR A 280 -21.69 -13.15 2.07
N ASP A 281 -22.03 -14.43 2.09
CA ASP A 281 -21.03 -15.51 2.09
C ASP A 281 -20.10 -15.44 0.87
N SER A 282 -20.63 -15.08 -0.30
CA SER A 282 -19.83 -14.88 -1.52
C SER A 282 -18.83 -13.74 -1.34
N GLY A 283 -19.26 -12.60 -0.78
CA GLY A 283 -18.39 -11.49 -0.46
C GLY A 283 -17.30 -11.86 0.55
N LEU A 284 -17.64 -12.60 1.57
CA LEU A 284 -16.65 -13.10 2.56
C LEU A 284 -15.65 -14.09 1.92
N GLN A 285 -16.07 -14.92 0.96
CA GLN A 285 -15.16 -15.77 0.18
C GLN A 285 -14.20 -14.95 -0.68
N SER A 286 -14.68 -13.87 -1.30
CA SER A 286 -13.83 -12.89 -2.01
C SER A 286 -12.79 -12.27 -1.07
N LEU A 287 -13.20 -11.81 0.09
CA LEU A 287 -12.30 -11.25 1.10
C LEU A 287 -11.26 -12.26 1.60
N LYS A 288 -11.68 -13.50 1.82
CA LYS A 288 -10.79 -14.61 2.17
C LYS A 288 -9.72 -14.85 1.11
N TYR A 289 -10.09 -14.79 -0.16
CA TYR A 289 -9.15 -14.91 -1.28
C TYR A 289 -8.12 -13.76 -1.28
N ILE A 290 -8.58 -12.51 -1.10
CA ILE A 290 -7.70 -11.33 -0.97
C ILE A 290 -6.73 -11.54 0.19
N LYS A 291 -7.21 -11.94 1.37
CA LYS A 291 -6.38 -12.24 2.55
C LYS A 291 -5.29 -13.26 2.24
N GLN A 292 -5.65 -14.39 1.59
CA GLN A 292 -4.70 -15.43 1.24
C GLN A 292 -3.62 -14.92 0.25
N LEU A 293 -4.02 -14.11 -0.73
CA LEU A 293 -3.10 -13.45 -1.65
C LEU A 293 -2.14 -12.51 -0.89
N CYS A 294 -2.67 -11.70 0.01
CA CYS A 294 -1.90 -10.78 0.83
C CYS A 294 -0.86 -11.49 1.69
N ILE A 295 -1.22 -12.59 2.36
CA ILE A 295 -0.29 -13.45 3.09
C ILE A 295 0.78 -14.00 2.15
N LYS A 296 0.37 -14.60 1.02
CA LYS A 296 1.28 -15.22 0.05
C LYS A 296 2.30 -14.22 -0.52
N LYS A 297 1.87 -12.98 -0.78
CA LYS A 297 2.68 -11.92 -1.39
C LYS A 297 3.34 -10.97 -0.38
N ASN A 298 3.01 -11.09 0.92
CA ASN A 298 3.44 -10.18 2.00
C ASN A 298 2.97 -8.74 1.77
N ILE A 299 1.72 -8.57 1.31
CA ILE A 299 1.08 -7.28 1.08
C ILE A 299 0.27 -6.92 2.33
N PRO A 300 0.42 -5.74 2.94
CA PRO A 300 -0.39 -5.28 4.05
C PRO A 300 -1.83 -4.97 3.61
N MET A 301 -2.77 -5.23 4.51
CA MET A 301 -4.19 -4.92 4.42
C MET A 301 -4.50 -3.79 5.41
N ILE A 302 -5.08 -2.70 4.95
CA ILE A 302 -5.40 -1.51 5.76
C ILE A 302 -6.89 -1.22 5.68
N LEU A 303 -7.51 -1.05 6.83
CA LEU A 303 -8.89 -0.60 6.99
C LEU A 303 -8.92 0.93 7.10
N GLU A 304 -9.85 1.56 6.39
CA GLU A 304 -10.09 3.01 6.46
C GLU A 304 -11.55 3.31 6.86
N THR A 305 -12.17 2.36 7.49
CA THR A 305 -13.51 2.45 8.04
C THR A 305 -13.52 3.31 9.31
N HIS A 306 -14.68 3.55 9.88
CA HIS A 306 -14.78 4.38 11.08
C HIS A 306 -14.29 3.62 12.33
N SER A 307 -13.40 4.25 13.11
CA SER A 307 -13.09 3.75 14.44
C SER A 307 -14.35 3.73 15.33
N ALA A 308 -14.53 2.67 16.12
CA ALA A 308 -15.60 2.59 17.10
C ALA A 308 -15.55 3.79 18.06
N GLY A 309 -16.53 4.70 17.99
CA GLY A 309 -16.58 5.90 18.85
C GLY A 309 -17.36 7.06 18.25
N LYS A 310 -17.52 7.14 16.94
CA LYS A 310 -18.50 8.06 16.35
C LYS A 310 -19.80 7.31 16.10
N LYS A 311 -20.75 7.42 17.04
CA LYS A 311 -22.15 7.12 16.77
C LYS A 311 -22.55 7.96 15.55
N ASP A 312 -22.87 7.28 14.47
CA ASP A 312 -23.54 7.93 13.34
C ASP A 312 -24.92 8.33 13.84
N THR A 313 -25.09 9.61 14.18
CA THR A 313 -26.30 10.15 14.78
C THR A 313 -27.48 10.16 13.81
N ASN A 314 -27.29 9.68 12.56
CA ASN A 314 -28.29 9.71 11.49
C ASN A 314 -28.90 8.35 11.12
N THR A 315 -28.58 7.26 11.81
CA THR A 315 -29.25 5.97 11.59
C THR A 315 -30.12 5.59 12.80
N ASN A 316 -31.39 5.96 12.73
CA ASN A 316 -32.43 5.57 13.71
C ASN A 316 -32.76 4.06 13.71
N ASN A 317 -31.96 3.18 13.10
CA ASN A 317 -32.18 1.76 13.00
C ASN A 317 -30.91 0.97 13.25
N VAL A 318 -30.38 1.00 14.48
CA VAL A 318 -29.44 -0.01 14.93
C VAL A 318 -30.08 -0.75 16.11
N GLY A 319 -30.47 -1.99 15.88
CA GLY A 319 -31.00 -2.88 16.90
C GLY A 319 -30.04 -2.94 18.10
N LYS A 320 -30.60 -2.76 19.30
CA LYS A 320 -29.89 -2.92 20.57
C LYS A 320 -29.19 -4.29 20.58
N GLY A 321 -27.85 -4.30 20.60
CA GLY A 321 -27.14 -5.49 21.04
C GLY A 321 -26.06 -6.09 20.14
N SER A 322 -25.20 -5.31 19.49
CA SER A 322 -23.92 -5.91 19.06
C SER A 322 -22.82 -4.86 18.90
N ASN A 323 -21.69 -5.07 19.60
CA ASN A 323 -20.40 -4.40 19.40
C ASN A 323 -19.77 -4.74 18.03
N ARG A 324 -20.53 -4.73 16.94
CA ARG A 324 -20.10 -5.20 15.62
C ARG A 324 -19.50 -4.10 14.75
N TYR A 325 -18.92 -3.05 15.33
CA TYR A 325 -18.36 -1.94 14.56
C TYR A 325 -17.03 -1.48 15.15
N GLY A 326 -16.06 -1.22 14.28
CA GLY A 326 -14.76 -0.67 14.61
C GLY A 326 -13.61 -1.58 14.24
N TYR A 327 -12.43 -0.99 14.15
CA TYR A 327 -11.22 -1.66 13.67
C TYR A 327 -10.88 -2.97 14.40
N GLU A 328 -11.08 -3.03 15.71
CA GLU A 328 -10.81 -4.25 16.49
C GLU A 328 -11.66 -5.43 16.02
N TYR A 329 -12.97 -5.19 15.84
CA TYR A 329 -13.89 -6.22 15.34
C TYR A 329 -13.54 -6.64 13.90
N GLU A 330 -13.27 -5.68 13.02
CA GLU A 330 -12.97 -5.94 11.61
C GLU A 330 -11.65 -6.69 11.43
N ILE A 331 -10.62 -6.31 12.20
CA ILE A 331 -9.32 -7.00 12.22
C ILE A 331 -9.51 -8.45 12.69
N ASP A 332 -10.28 -8.68 13.77
CA ASP A 332 -10.58 -10.02 14.30
C ASP A 332 -11.39 -10.85 13.29
N LEU A 333 -12.42 -10.25 12.68
CA LEU A 333 -13.21 -10.90 11.62
C LEU A 333 -12.32 -11.37 10.46
N ILE A 334 -11.48 -10.48 9.94
CA ILE A 334 -10.59 -10.82 8.81
C ILE A 334 -9.57 -11.90 9.22
N LYS A 335 -9.05 -11.86 10.44
CA LYS A 335 -8.12 -12.89 10.94
C LYS A 335 -8.78 -14.29 10.97
N LYS A 336 -10.06 -14.36 11.29
CA LYS A 336 -10.83 -15.61 11.40
C LYS A 336 -11.29 -16.21 10.06
N LEU A 337 -11.36 -15.43 8.96
CA LEU A 337 -11.64 -15.94 7.61
C LEU A 337 -10.57 -16.92 7.13
#